data_c7ec81196e6b6158814ff74b4fda7b58
#
_entry.id   c7ec81196e6b6158814ff74b4fda7b58
#
_cell.length_a   1.000
_cell.length_b   1.000
_cell.length_c   1.000
_cell.angle_alpha   90.00
_cell.angle_beta   90.00
_cell.angle_gamma   90.00
#
_symmetry.space_group_name_H-M   'P 1'
#
loop_
_entity.id
_entity.type
_entity.pdbx_description
1 polymer ?
#
loop_
_entity_poly.entity_id
_entity_poly.type
_entity_poly.pdbx_seq_one_letter_code
_entity_poly.pdbx_strand_id
1 'polypeptide(L)'
;MISLKKVKQKICPTARKEMIVDAALEIMAAQGVAALTMDKVIAKLPCSKGTVYNNFSCKEDLLMGIGDKAVKILISFFKRAIKFEGSTREKVLSIHLSYLIYAILYNDLFQSVIAIKSPTVYNKASAEKIQEHEQLELKLMTIFNVLITTAIENGDLKNNNNLTNQQISFSLWAMNFGTIALLGEDLAICDGRRGLEVEREYFNHNNILLDGLGWTPLNADFDYRQSARKILSQLFSQEMTLIAQSGRVLMF
;
A
#
# COMPACT_ATOMS: atom_id res chain seq x y z
N MET A 1 -29.04 -39.06 -26.01
CA MET A 1 -28.52 -37.68 -25.97
C MET A 1 -28.78 -37.12 -24.58
N ILE A 2 -27.79 -37.15 -23.70
CA ILE A 2 -27.91 -36.61 -22.34
C ILE A 2 -27.40 -35.18 -22.41
N SER A 3 -28.29 -34.20 -22.27
CA SER A 3 -27.99 -32.76 -22.21
C SER A 3 -27.24 -32.46 -20.94
N LEU A 4 -25.94 -32.18 -21.04
CA LEU A 4 -25.11 -31.65 -19.97
C LEU A 4 -25.55 -30.17 -19.72
N LYS A 5 -26.49 -29.97 -18.81
CA LYS A 5 -26.74 -28.65 -18.23
C LYS A 5 -25.48 -28.19 -17.52
N LYS A 6 -24.72 -27.23 -18.12
CA LYS A 6 -23.65 -26.49 -17.44
C LYS A 6 -24.25 -25.88 -16.16
N VAL A 7 -23.90 -26.47 -15.02
CA VAL A 7 -24.17 -25.88 -13.71
C VAL A 7 -23.38 -24.56 -13.68
N LYS A 8 -24.07 -23.43 -13.82
CA LYS A 8 -23.49 -22.11 -13.57
C LYS A 8 -23.15 -22.06 -12.07
N GLN A 9 -21.91 -22.32 -11.73
CA GLN A 9 -21.42 -22.12 -10.37
C GLN A 9 -21.73 -20.68 -10.00
N LYS A 10 -22.53 -20.49 -8.95
CA LYS A 10 -22.94 -19.17 -8.46
C LYS A 10 -21.73 -18.53 -7.78
N ILE A 11 -21.00 -17.68 -8.49
CA ILE A 11 -19.84 -16.96 -7.95
C ILE A 11 -20.30 -16.18 -6.71
N CYS A 12 -19.58 -16.34 -5.59
CA CYS A 12 -19.83 -15.62 -4.36
C CYS A 12 -19.78 -14.09 -4.60
N PRO A 13 -20.65 -13.27 -3.96
CA PRO A 13 -20.66 -11.83 -4.14
C PRO A 13 -19.27 -11.16 -3.95
N THR A 14 -18.53 -11.58 -2.94
CA THR A 14 -17.16 -11.09 -2.68
C THR A 14 -16.20 -11.41 -3.83
N ALA A 15 -16.16 -12.64 -4.30
CA ALA A 15 -15.31 -13.06 -5.42
C ALA A 15 -15.69 -12.33 -6.71
N ARG A 16 -16.96 -11.97 -6.88
CA ARG A 16 -17.43 -11.18 -8.02
C ARG A 16 -16.95 -9.74 -7.95
N LYS A 17 -17.01 -9.09 -6.77
CA LYS A 17 -16.48 -7.75 -6.53
C LYS A 17 -14.98 -7.71 -6.84
N GLU A 18 -14.23 -8.70 -6.36
CA GLU A 18 -12.80 -8.86 -6.63
C GLU A 18 -12.49 -9.00 -8.13
N MET A 19 -13.22 -9.86 -8.83
CA MET A 19 -13.04 -10.07 -10.28
C MET A 19 -13.28 -8.76 -11.08
N ILE A 20 -14.23 -7.92 -10.68
CA ILE A 20 -14.48 -6.64 -11.33
C ILE A 20 -13.33 -5.66 -11.07
N VAL A 21 -12.83 -5.61 -9.84
CA VAL A 21 -11.68 -4.78 -9.46
C VAL A 21 -10.42 -5.22 -10.20
N ASP A 22 -10.18 -6.52 -10.32
CA ASP A 22 -9.00 -7.06 -11.04
C ASP A 22 -9.04 -6.71 -12.53
N ALA A 23 -10.20 -6.85 -13.18
CA ALA A 23 -10.36 -6.43 -14.57
C ALA A 23 -10.10 -4.92 -14.77
N ALA A 24 -10.49 -4.09 -13.80
CA ALA A 24 -10.21 -2.66 -13.83
C ALA A 24 -8.71 -2.36 -13.66
N LEU A 25 -8.04 -3.04 -12.73
CA LEU A 25 -6.59 -2.92 -12.53
C LEU A 25 -5.81 -3.30 -13.79
N GLU A 26 -6.17 -4.40 -14.46
CA GLU A 26 -5.54 -4.79 -15.73
C GLU A 26 -5.68 -3.72 -16.82
N ILE A 27 -6.83 -3.04 -16.90
CA ILE A 27 -7.03 -1.93 -17.84
C ILE A 27 -6.15 -0.75 -17.46
N MET A 28 -6.07 -0.41 -16.18
CA MET A 28 -5.27 0.70 -15.69
C MET A 28 -3.77 0.45 -15.89
N ALA A 29 -3.29 -0.75 -15.61
CA ALA A 29 -1.89 -1.15 -15.83
C ALA A 29 -1.51 -1.05 -17.31
N ALA A 30 -2.37 -1.52 -18.21
CA ALA A 30 -2.08 -1.55 -19.65
C ALA A 30 -2.25 -0.19 -20.35
N GLN A 31 -3.16 0.68 -19.90
CA GLN A 31 -3.61 1.87 -20.65
C GLN A 31 -3.67 3.15 -19.80
N GLY A 32 -3.31 3.08 -18.52
CA GLY A 32 -3.43 4.19 -17.57
C GLY A 32 -4.83 4.42 -17.01
N VAL A 33 -4.93 5.17 -15.92
CA VAL A 33 -6.19 5.47 -15.20
C VAL A 33 -7.23 6.17 -16.08
N ALA A 34 -6.78 7.05 -16.99
CA ALA A 34 -7.66 7.80 -17.89
C ALA A 34 -8.46 6.87 -18.83
N ALA A 35 -7.87 5.74 -19.22
CA ALA A 35 -8.49 4.76 -20.11
C ALA A 35 -9.56 3.89 -19.44
N LEU A 36 -9.66 3.87 -18.11
CA LEU A 36 -10.65 3.09 -17.37
C LEU A 36 -12.06 3.62 -17.63
N THR A 37 -12.93 2.74 -18.15
CA THR A 37 -14.37 3.00 -18.31
C THR A 37 -15.17 1.78 -17.90
N MET A 38 -16.42 1.98 -17.46
CA MET A 38 -17.30 0.87 -17.08
C MET A 38 -17.53 -0.10 -18.25
N ASP A 39 -17.67 0.39 -19.48
CA ASP A 39 -17.91 -0.46 -20.65
C ASP A 39 -16.69 -1.34 -20.98
N LYS A 40 -15.46 -0.84 -20.82
CA LYS A 40 -14.24 -1.65 -20.99
C LYS A 40 -14.16 -2.76 -19.93
N VAL A 41 -14.50 -2.46 -18.68
CA VAL A 41 -14.54 -3.45 -17.61
C VAL A 41 -15.58 -4.53 -17.89
N ILE A 42 -16.79 -4.12 -18.29
CA ILE A 42 -17.88 -5.04 -18.65
C ILE A 42 -17.46 -5.96 -19.80
N ALA A 43 -16.79 -5.42 -20.82
CA ALA A 43 -16.33 -6.21 -21.98
C ALA A 43 -15.30 -7.29 -21.62
N LYS A 44 -14.55 -7.13 -20.53
CA LYS A 44 -13.57 -8.12 -20.04
C LYS A 44 -14.18 -9.24 -19.19
N LEU A 45 -15.42 -9.09 -18.75
CA LEU A 45 -16.01 -9.95 -17.73
C LEU A 45 -17.05 -10.92 -18.29
N PRO A 46 -17.11 -12.16 -17.80
CA PRO A 46 -18.13 -13.14 -18.19
C PRO A 46 -19.45 -12.93 -17.42
N CYS A 47 -19.83 -11.68 -17.13
CA CYS A 47 -21.05 -11.34 -16.40
C CYS A 47 -21.83 -10.23 -17.11
N SER A 48 -23.11 -10.09 -16.76
CA SER A 48 -23.97 -9.09 -17.37
C SER A 48 -23.59 -7.66 -16.93
N LYS A 49 -23.92 -6.67 -17.78
CA LYS A 49 -23.79 -5.24 -17.48
C LYS A 49 -24.45 -4.89 -16.13
N GLY A 50 -25.67 -5.38 -15.89
CA GLY A 50 -26.39 -5.17 -14.63
C GLY A 50 -25.62 -5.71 -13.41
N THR A 51 -24.90 -6.83 -13.58
CA THR A 51 -24.07 -7.39 -12.49
C THR A 51 -22.94 -6.44 -12.09
N VAL A 52 -22.29 -5.79 -13.05
CA VAL A 52 -21.22 -4.85 -12.78
C VAL A 52 -21.77 -3.60 -12.10
N TYR A 53 -22.85 -3.03 -12.63
CA TYR A 53 -23.47 -1.82 -12.09
C TYR A 53 -24.10 -2.02 -10.70
N ASN A 54 -24.51 -3.25 -10.35
CA ASN A 54 -24.97 -3.58 -8.99
C ASN A 54 -23.84 -3.62 -7.96
N ASN A 55 -22.57 -3.72 -8.37
CA ASN A 55 -21.42 -3.68 -7.48
C ASN A 55 -20.75 -2.31 -7.44
N PHE A 56 -20.70 -1.62 -8.57
CA PHE A 56 -20.08 -0.31 -8.75
C PHE A 56 -20.94 0.52 -9.70
N SER A 57 -21.56 1.57 -9.18
CA SER A 57 -22.53 2.39 -9.94
C SER A 57 -21.85 3.30 -10.97
N CYS A 58 -20.58 3.63 -10.78
CA CYS A 58 -19.79 4.48 -11.65
C CYS A 58 -18.30 4.10 -11.61
N LYS A 59 -17.50 4.76 -12.45
CA LYS A 59 -16.04 4.59 -12.48
C LYS A 59 -15.40 4.94 -11.13
N GLU A 60 -15.88 5.95 -10.47
CA GLU A 60 -15.36 6.44 -9.21
C GLU A 60 -15.62 5.44 -8.06
N ASP A 61 -16.78 4.79 -8.03
CA ASP A 61 -17.03 3.66 -7.12
C ASP A 61 -16.05 2.52 -7.34
N LEU A 62 -15.72 2.23 -8.59
CA LEU A 62 -14.76 1.19 -8.95
C LEU A 62 -13.34 1.57 -8.52
N LEU A 63 -12.94 2.85 -8.64
CA LEU A 63 -11.69 3.36 -8.13
C LEU A 63 -11.61 3.25 -6.60
N MET A 64 -12.70 3.53 -5.87
CA MET A 64 -12.78 3.27 -4.43
C MET A 64 -12.60 1.77 -4.12
N GLY A 65 -13.20 0.88 -4.90
CA GLY A 65 -12.99 -0.57 -4.76
C GLY A 65 -11.55 -1.02 -4.97
N ILE A 66 -10.82 -0.38 -5.88
CA ILE A 66 -9.37 -0.58 -6.07
C ILE A 66 -8.61 -0.11 -4.83
N GLY A 67 -8.94 1.07 -4.29
CA GLY A 67 -8.39 1.59 -3.04
C GLY A 67 -8.63 0.65 -1.86
N ASP A 68 -9.83 0.10 -1.74
CA ASP A 68 -10.17 -0.89 -0.71
C ASP A 68 -9.28 -2.14 -0.79
N LYS A 69 -9.00 -2.63 -2.00
CA LYS A 69 -8.09 -3.75 -2.20
C LYS A 69 -6.68 -3.41 -1.73
N ALA A 70 -6.18 -2.24 -2.11
CA ALA A 70 -4.87 -1.74 -1.69
C ALA A 70 -4.75 -1.65 -0.16
N VAL A 71 -5.73 -1.00 0.49
CA VAL A 71 -5.73 -0.82 1.95
C VAL A 71 -5.85 -2.15 2.69
N LYS A 72 -6.64 -3.11 2.20
CA LYS A 72 -6.74 -4.46 2.80
C LYS A 72 -5.41 -5.21 2.77
N ILE A 73 -4.67 -5.13 1.67
CA ILE A 73 -3.33 -5.71 1.56
C ILE A 73 -2.39 -5.05 2.55
N LEU A 74 -2.37 -3.71 2.61
CA LEU A 74 -1.55 -2.95 3.56
C LEU A 74 -1.88 -3.28 5.02
N ILE A 75 -3.15 -3.39 5.39
CA ILE A 75 -3.56 -3.82 6.74
C ILE A 75 -2.98 -5.20 7.07
N SER A 76 -3.02 -6.15 6.13
CA SER A 76 -2.45 -7.48 6.32
C SER A 76 -0.93 -7.43 6.54
N PHE A 77 -0.23 -6.65 5.74
CA PHE A 77 1.22 -6.45 5.84
C PHE A 77 1.61 -5.77 7.15
N PHE A 78 0.95 -4.69 7.53
CA PHE A 78 1.24 -3.95 8.75
C PHE A 78 0.93 -4.76 10.02
N LYS A 79 -0.17 -5.52 10.02
CA LYS A 79 -0.48 -6.45 11.13
C LYS A 79 0.59 -7.55 11.30
N ARG A 80 1.24 -7.96 10.21
CA ARG A 80 2.36 -8.89 10.26
C ARG A 80 3.62 -8.18 10.72
N ALA A 81 3.90 -6.99 10.20
CA ALA A 81 5.06 -6.18 10.52
C ALA A 81 5.18 -5.84 12.02
N ILE A 82 4.08 -5.46 12.68
CA ILE A 82 4.09 -5.11 14.10
C ILE A 82 4.36 -6.30 15.04
N LYS A 83 4.32 -7.54 14.52
CA LYS A 83 4.68 -8.75 15.29
C LYS A 83 6.18 -8.94 15.44
N PHE A 84 7.00 -8.13 14.78
CA PHE A 84 8.45 -8.18 14.97
C PHE A 84 8.82 -7.96 16.44
N GLU A 85 9.63 -8.85 16.98
CA GLU A 85 10.13 -8.75 18.35
C GLU A 85 11.33 -7.81 18.38
N GLY A 86 11.10 -6.56 18.76
CA GLY A 86 12.09 -5.50 18.80
C GLY A 86 11.52 -4.22 19.42
N SER A 87 12.32 -3.16 19.44
CA SER A 87 11.93 -1.83 19.89
C SER A 87 10.78 -1.27 19.07
N THR A 88 10.10 -0.23 19.57
CA THR A 88 9.04 0.45 18.82
C THR A 88 9.57 1.02 17.50
N ARG A 89 10.80 1.49 17.45
CA ARG A 89 11.46 1.98 16.25
C ARG A 89 11.71 0.86 15.22
N GLU A 90 12.12 -0.34 15.65
CA GLU A 90 12.25 -1.49 14.77
C GLU A 90 10.90 -1.95 14.22
N LYS A 91 9.81 -1.85 15.00
CA LYS A 91 8.45 -2.11 14.51
C LYS A 91 8.00 -1.11 13.46
N VAL A 92 8.34 0.18 13.60
CA VAL A 92 8.12 1.18 12.55
C VAL A 92 8.93 0.84 11.31
N LEU A 93 10.21 0.48 11.44
CA LEU A 93 11.03 0.01 10.33
C LEU A 93 10.38 -1.19 9.63
N SER A 94 9.85 -2.15 10.38
CA SER A 94 9.16 -3.32 9.83
C SER A 94 7.91 -2.91 9.02
N ILE A 95 7.13 -1.95 9.50
CA ILE A 95 5.99 -1.39 8.73
C ILE A 95 6.49 -0.73 7.44
N HIS A 96 7.54 0.09 7.51
CA HIS A 96 8.09 0.74 6.32
C HIS A 96 8.62 -0.27 5.30
N LEU A 97 9.38 -1.28 5.73
CA LEU A 97 9.83 -2.35 4.83
C LEU A 97 8.65 -3.10 4.19
N SER A 98 7.59 -3.35 4.96
CA SER A 98 6.38 -3.98 4.41
C SER A 98 5.66 -3.10 3.39
N TYR A 99 5.70 -1.77 3.55
CA TYR A 99 5.16 -0.82 2.58
C TYR A 99 5.98 -0.79 1.28
N LEU A 100 7.31 -0.85 1.38
CA LEU A 100 8.18 -0.98 0.21
C LEU A 100 7.93 -2.29 -0.55
N ILE A 101 7.82 -3.42 0.16
CA ILE A 101 7.47 -4.72 -0.41
C ILE A 101 6.10 -4.64 -1.12
N TYR A 102 5.11 -4.02 -0.49
CA TYR A 102 3.81 -3.79 -1.10
C TYR A 102 3.92 -2.99 -2.40
N ALA A 103 4.67 -1.89 -2.40
CA ALA A 103 4.83 -1.04 -3.58
C ALA A 103 5.52 -1.78 -4.75
N ILE A 104 6.44 -2.69 -4.45
CA ILE A 104 7.13 -3.51 -5.46
C ILE A 104 6.21 -4.61 -6.01
N LEU A 105 5.55 -5.37 -5.14
CA LEU A 105 4.74 -6.53 -5.55
C LEU A 105 3.37 -6.14 -6.11
N TYR A 106 2.84 -5.00 -5.72
CA TYR A 106 1.53 -4.49 -6.12
C TYR A 106 1.65 -3.09 -6.73
N ASN A 107 2.62 -2.93 -7.66
CA ASN A 107 2.95 -1.63 -8.24
C ASN A 107 1.74 -0.92 -8.86
N ASP A 108 0.86 -1.63 -9.56
CA ASP A 108 -0.35 -1.04 -10.16
C ASP A 108 -1.29 -0.43 -9.09
N LEU A 109 -1.42 -1.09 -7.94
CA LEU A 109 -2.18 -0.56 -6.80
C LEU A 109 -1.47 0.64 -6.19
N PHE A 110 -0.14 0.58 -6.03
CA PHE A 110 0.64 1.70 -5.52
C PHE A 110 0.54 2.93 -6.43
N GLN A 111 0.69 2.77 -7.74
CA GLN A 111 0.59 3.86 -8.72
C GLN A 111 -0.81 4.46 -8.80
N SER A 112 -1.87 3.70 -8.46
CA SER A 112 -3.25 4.19 -8.52
C SER A 112 -3.62 5.11 -7.36
N VAL A 113 -2.82 5.20 -6.28
CA VAL A 113 -3.19 5.88 -5.04
C VAL A 113 -3.54 7.36 -5.23
N ILE A 114 -2.77 8.11 -6.03
CA ILE A 114 -3.03 9.53 -6.28
C ILE A 114 -4.33 9.76 -7.03
N ALA A 115 -4.66 8.88 -7.99
CA ALA A 115 -5.92 8.97 -8.72
C ALA A 115 -7.12 8.69 -7.79
N ILE A 116 -7.00 7.69 -6.92
CA ILE A 116 -8.06 7.32 -5.97
C ILE A 116 -8.28 8.44 -4.95
N LYS A 117 -7.21 9.04 -4.44
CA LYS A 117 -7.29 10.15 -3.46
C LYS A 117 -7.61 11.51 -4.08
N SER A 118 -7.95 11.56 -5.36
CA SER A 118 -8.29 12.83 -6.02
C SER A 118 -9.67 13.34 -5.56
N PRO A 119 -9.84 14.68 -5.44
CA PRO A 119 -11.15 15.28 -5.15
C PRO A 119 -12.25 14.85 -6.12
N THR A 120 -11.90 14.59 -7.38
CA THR A 120 -12.85 14.14 -8.42
C THR A 120 -13.49 12.80 -8.05
N VAL A 121 -12.71 11.86 -7.51
CA VAL A 121 -13.22 10.55 -7.10
C VAL A 121 -14.15 10.70 -5.89
N TYR A 122 -13.70 11.41 -4.86
CA TYR A 122 -14.51 11.63 -3.64
C TYR A 122 -15.82 12.37 -3.93
N ASN A 123 -15.82 13.33 -4.86
CA ASN A 123 -17.04 14.09 -5.20
C ASN A 123 -18.07 13.31 -6.03
N LYS A 124 -17.67 12.22 -6.69
CA LYS A 124 -18.52 11.45 -7.61
C LYS A 124 -18.83 10.04 -7.17
N ALA A 125 -18.01 9.47 -6.29
CA ALA A 125 -18.27 8.15 -5.72
C ALA A 125 -19.50 8.18 -4.83
N SER A 126 -20.18 7.03 -4.71
CA SER A 126 -21.33 6.90 -3.82
C SER A 126 -20.90 7.02 -2.35
N ALA A 127 -21.79 7.59 -1.53
CA ALA A 127 -21.53 7.75 -0.10
C ALA A 127 -21.23 6.42 0.59
N GLU A 128 -21.85 5.33 0.16
CA GLU A 128 -21.59 3.99 0.66
C GLU A 128 -20.12 3.56 0.43
N LYS A 129 -19.60 3.79 -0.79
CA LYS A 129 -18.23 3.42 -1.15
C LYS A 129 -17.18 4.30 -0.45
N ILE A 130 -17.46 5.57 -0.30
CA ILE A 130 -16.63 6.49 0.49
C ILE A 130 -16.56 6.00 1.94
N GLN A 131 -17.70 5.72 2.57
CA GLN A 131 -17.74 5.25 3.95
C GLN A 131 -17.03 3.90 4.15
N GLU A 132 -17.22 2.93 3.21
CA GLU A 132 -16.49 1.66 3.22
C GLU A 132 -14.96 1.90 3.22
N HIS A 133 -14.50 2.79 2.35
CA HIS A 133 -13.08 3.12 2.20
C HIS A 133 -12.51 3.81 3.45
N GLU A 134 -13.20 4.82 3.96
CA GLU A 134 -12.79 5.55 5.17
C GLU A 134 -12.66 4.62 6.40
N GLN A 135 -13.57 3.65 6.54
CA GLN A 135 -13.47 2.66 7.61
C GLN A 135 -12.24 1.76 7.47
N LEU A 136 -11.82 1.44 6.26
CA LEU A 136 -10.59 0.67 6.02
C LEU A 136 -9.36 1.51 6.30
N GLU A 137 -9.33 2.77 5.86
CA GLU A 137 -8.24 3.70 6.17
C GLU A 137 -8.10 3.92 7.68
N LEU A 138 -9.21 4.07 8.40
CA LEU A 138 -9.19 4.19 9.86
C LEU A 138 -8.56 2.97 10.54
N LYS A 139 -8.86 1.75 10.07
CA LYS A 139 -8.24 0.53 10.58
C LYS A 139 -6.72 0.50 10.32
N LEU A 140 -6.29 0.95 9.14
CA LEU A 140 -4.87 1.05 8.79
C LEU A 140 -4.16 2.06 9.69
N MET A 141 -4.75 3.26 9.85
CA MET A 141 -4.19 4.33 10.68
C MET A 141 -4.13 3.95 12.17
N THR A 142 -5.09 3.16 12.65
CA THR A 142 -5.10 2.68 14.04
C THR A 142 -3.84 1.89 14.39
N ILE A 143 -3.29 1.11 13.44
CA ILE A 143 -2.04 0.34 13.66
C ILE A 143 -0.88 1.29 13.98
N PHE A 144 -0.74 2.38 13.20
CA PHE A 144 0.28 3.40 13.45
C PHE A 144 0.03 4.17 14.73
N ASN A 145 -1.21 4.60 14.97
CA ASN A 145 -1.56 5.38 16.15
C ASN A 145 -1.21 4.64 17.45
N VAL A 146 -1.54 3.35 17.53
CA VAL A 146 -1.18 2.52 18.70
C VAL A 146 0.34 2.45 18.87
N LEU A 147 1.09 2.24 17.78
CA LEU A 147 2.55 2.14 17.86
C LEU A 147 3.20 3.46 18.28
N ILE A 148 2.75 4.60 17.73
CA ILE A 148 3.25 5.93 18.10
C ILE A 148 2.93 6.23 19.59
N THR A 149 1.69 5.98 20.03
CA THR A 149 1.30 6.18 21.43
C THR A 149 2.16 5.34 22.36
N THR A 150 2.33 4.05 22.04
CA THR A 150 3.21 3.16 22.82
C THR A 150 4.66 3.67 22.87
N ALA A 151 5.17 4.19 21.76
CA ALA A 151 6.54 4.72 21.71
C ALA A 151 6.71 5.99 22.58
N ILE A 152 5.69 6.85 22.62
CA ILE A 152 5.67 8.04 23.50
C ILE A 152 5.58 7.62 24.97
N GLU A 153 4.67 6.70 25.30
CA GLU A 153 4.47 6.22 26.68
C GLU A 153 5.70 5.51 27.23
N ASN A 154 6.42 4.75 26.39
CA ASN A 154 7.68 4.09 26.77
C ASN A 154 8.89 5.04 26.84
N GLY A 155 8.76 6.27 26.34
CA GLY A 155 9.87 7.21 26.20
C GLY A 155 10.80 6.95 25.02
N ASP A 156 10.43 6.01 24.13
CA ASP A 156 11.16 5.72 22.90
C ASP A 156 11.07 6.86 21.88
N LEU A 157 9.91 7.54 21.84
CA LEU A 157 9.65 8.69 20.98
C LEU A 157 9.47 9.94 21.84
N LYS A 158 10.44 10.85 21.77
CA LYS A 158 10.40 12.10 22.57
C LYS A 158 9.42 13.13 22.04
N ASN A 159 9.06 13.05 20.75
CA ASN A 159 8.14 13.99 20.08
C ASN A 159 8.44 15.48 20.41
N ASN A 160 9.71 15.87 20.29
CA ASN A 160 10.21 17.20 20.65
C ASN A 160 9.50 18.36 19.94
N ASN A 161 8.85 18.07 18.81
CA ASN A 161 8.11 19.04 17.99
C ASN A 161 6.63 19.15 18.36
N ASN A 162 6.16 18.43 19.38
CA ASN A 162 4.76 18.38 19.79
C ASN A 162 3.77 18.05 18.66
N LEU A 163 4.15 17.14 17.78
CA LEU A 163 3.31 16.72 16.65
C LEU A 163 2.21 15.75 17.13
N THR A 164 1.05 15.84 16.53
CA THR A 164 0.00 14.82 16.74
C THR A 164 0.40 13.51 16.06
N ASN A 165 -0.16 12.38 16.53
CA ASN A 165 0.06 11.08 15.90
C ASN A 165 -0.29 11.11 14.40
N GLN A 166 -1.32 11.86 14.01
CA GLN A 166 -1.72 12.04 12.61
C GLN A 166 -0.63 12.76 11.80
N GLN A 167 -0.03 13.83 12.36
CA GLN A 167 1.07 14.56 11.69
C GLN A 167 2.30 13.67 11.52
N ILE A 168 2.67 12.89 12.54
CA ILE A 168 3.78 11.92 12.48
C ILE A 168 3.49 10.86 11.41
N SER A 169 2.31 10.23 11.45
CA SER A 169 1.93 9.19 10.50
C SER A 169 1.90 9.72 9.06
N PHE A 170 1.36 10.92 8.85
CA PHE A 170 1.31 11.54 7.53
C PHE A 170 2.71 11.87 7.00
N SER A 171 3.59 12.42 7.84
CA SER A 171 4.98 12.74 7.46
C SER A 171 5.73 11.47 7.02
N LEU A 172 5.61 10.39 7.78
CA LEU A 172 6.22 9.10 7.46
C LEU A 172 5.66 8.54 6.13
N TRP A 173 4.34 8.56 5.95
CA TRP A 173 3.73 8.09 4.72
C TRP A 173 4.11 8.94 3.51
N ALA A 174 4.02 10.27 3.61
CA ALA A 174 4.31 11.18 2.51
C ALA A 174 5.75 11.04 2.01
N MET A 175 6.71 10.96 2.93
CA MET A 175 8.11 10.74 2.60
C MET A 175 8.32 9.37 1.92
N ASN A 176 7.76 8.31 2.48
CA ASN A 176 7.89 6.96 1.93
C ASN A 176 7.25 6.84 0.55
N PHE A 177 6.02 7.36 0.40
CA PHE A 177 5.33 7.42 -0.88
C PHE A 177 6.13 8.21 -1.91
N GLY A 178 6.58 9.42 -1.55
CA GLY A 178 7.36 10.28 -2.45
C GLY A 178 8.69 9.64 -2.88
N THR A 179 9.41 9.00 -1.96
CA THR A 179 10.65 8.30 -2.29
C THR A 179 10.41 7.19 -3.32
N ILE A 180 9.42 6.33 -3.10
CA ILE A 180 9.12 5.23 -4.02
C ILE A 180 8.60 5.78 -5.36
N ALA A 181 7.66 6.72 -5.34
CA ALA A 181 7.05 7.26 -6.55
C ALA A 181 8.05 8.02 -7.44
N LEU A 182 9.04 8.69 -6.84
CA LEU A 182 10.02 9.48 -7.56
C LEU A 182 11.27 8.71 -8.00
N LEU A 183 11.57 7.58 -7.36
CA LEU A 183 12.74 6.76 -7.65
C LEU A 183 12.38 5.36 -8.18
N GLY A 184 11.11 4.97 -8.14
CA GLY A 184 10.65 3.62 -8.50
C GLY A 184 10.69 3.29 -9.99
N GLU A 185 10.70 4.30 -10.85
CA GLU A 185 10.83 4.14 -12.30
C GLU A 185 12.20 4.68 -12.75
N ASP A 186 12.78 4.04 -13.76
CA ASP A 186 14.09 4.42 -14.32
C ASP A 186 13.97 5.72 -15.12
N LEU A 187 13.78 6.83 -14.40
CA LEU A 187 13.69 8.16 -14.96
C LEU A 187 15.11 8.75 -15.12
N ALA A 188 15.84 8.24 -16.10
CA ALA A 188 17.20 8.69 -16.48
C ALA A 188 17.32 10.18 -16.81
N ILE A 189 16.23 10.94 -16.72
CA ILE A 189 16.08 12.28 -17.29
C ILE A 189 16.42 13.40 -16.29
N CYS A 190 16.55 13.11 -14.99
CA CYS A 190 16.76 14.14 -13.97
C CYS A 190 18.10 13.98 -13.25
N ASP A 191 19.03 14.91 -13.46
CA ASP A 191 20.34 14.88 -12.80
C ASP A 191 20.27 14.83 -11.27
N GLY A 192 19.26 15.44 -10.66
CA GLY A 192 19.03 15.42 -9.23
C GLY A 192 18.66 14.05 -8.65
N ARG A 193 18.36 13.06 -9.50
CA ARG A 193 18.02 11.67 -9.09
C ARG A 193 19.03 10.65 -9.61
N ARG A 194 20.00 11.07 -10.42
CA ARG A 194 21.00 10.18 -11.01
C ARG A 194 21.85 9.52 -9.90
N GLY A 195 21.90 8.19 -9.92
CA GLY A 195 22.65 7.40 -8.95
C GLY A 195 21.97 7.22 -7.58
N LEU A 196 20.72 7.70 -7.44
CA LEU A 196 19.88 7.36 -6.29
C LEU A 196 19.19 6.01 -6.54
N GLU A 197 19.20 5.16 -5.51
CA GLU A 197 18.56 3.84 -5.52
C GLU A 197 17.40 3.83 -4.53
N VAL A 198 16.24 3.36 -4.94
CA VAL A 198 15.02 3.37 -4.13
C VAL A 198 15.26 2.78 -2.75
N GLU A 199 15.84 1.60 -2.66
CA GLU A 199 16.01 0.87 -1.40
C GLU A 199 16.93 1.64 -0.45
N ARG A 200 18.05 2.12 -0.96
CA ARG A 200 19.03 2.87 -0.17
C ARG A 200 18.44 4.17 0.34
N GLU A 201 17.82 4.95 -0.55
CA GLU A 201 17.27 6.25 -0.17
C GLU A 201 16.03 6.09 0.71
N TYR A 202 15.21 5.07 0.46
CA TYR A 202 14.09 4.72 1.32
C TYR A 202 14.55 4.44 2.76
N PHE A 203 15.59 3.64 2.92
CA PHE A 203 16.16 3.35 4.23
C PHE A 203 16.78 4.59 4.89
N ASN A 204 17.55 5.38 4.13
CA ASN A 204 18.17 6.62 4.61
C ASN A 204 17.13 7.64 5.07
N HIS A 205 16.12 7.91 4.25
CA HIS A 205 15.07 8.89 4.55
C HIS A 205 14.28 8.49 5.81
N ASN A 206 13.97 7.20 5.96
CA ASN A 206 13.30 6.72 7.17
C ASN A 206 14.14 6.97 8.42
N ASN A 207 15.45 6.69 8.39
CA ASN A 207 16.31 6.94 9.53
C ASN A 207 16.46 8.45 9.83
N ILE A 208 16.63 9.28 8.81
CA ILE A 208 16.69 10.75 8.97
C ILE A 208 15.41 11.27 9.65
N LEU A 209 14.24 10.84 9.19
CA LEU A 209 12.98 11.32 9.75
C LEU A 209 12.74 10.82 11.17
N LEU A 210 13.02 9.54 11.44
CA LEU A 210 12.85 8.95 12.77
C LEU A 210 13.86 9.56 13.78
N ASP A 211 15.11 9.82 13.37
CA ASP A 211 16.09 10.55 14.20
C ASP A 211 15.62 11.97 14.47
N GLY A 212 15.11 12.69 13.45
CA GLY A 212 14.56 14.04 13.59
C GLY A 212 13.34 14.12 14.52
N LEU A 213 12.54 13.06 14.60
CA LEU A 213 11.45 12.92 15.56
C LEU A 213 11.93 12.59 16.97
N GLY A 214 13.21 12.26 17.15
CA GLY A 214 13.76 11.79 18.42
C GLY A 214 13.31 10.38 18.80
N TRP A 215 13.08 9.52 17.81
CA TRP A 215 12.71 8.12 18.04
C TRP A 215 13.96 7.28 18.27
N THR A 216 14.16 6.84 19.50
CA THR A 216 15.34 6.13 19.98
C THR A 216 15.21 4.60 19.86
N PRO A 217 16.34 3.87 19.81
CA PRO A 217 17.73 4.33 19.65
C PRO A 217 17.95 5.09 18.34
N LEU A 218 18.85 6.09 18.32
CA LEU A 218 19.14 6.81 17.07
C LEU A 218 19.93 5.92 16.11
N ASN A 219 19.90 6.27 14.81
CA ASN A 219 20.59 5.48 13.77
C ASN A 219 22.13 5.42 13.98
N ALA A 220 22.71 6.41 14.65
CA ALA A 220 24.13 6.40 14.99
C ALA A 220 24.49 5.36 16.08
N ASP A 221 23.51 4.98 16.91
CA ASP A 221 23.71 4.13 18.09
C ASP A 221 23.26 2.69 17.87
N PHE A 222 22.64 2.37 16.73
CA PHE A 222 22.01 1.07 16.50
C PHE A 222 22.06 0.63 15.04
N ASP A 223 22.35 -0.66 14.79
CA ASP A 223 22.40 -1.23 13.43
C ASP A 223 21.02 -1.63 12.89
N TYR A 224 20.29 -0.65 12.35
CA TYR A 224 19.00 -0.90 11.70
C TYR A 224 19.08 -1.69 10.40
N ARG A 225 20.28 -1.81 9.77
CA ARG A 225 20.47 -2.68 8.60
C ARG A 225 20.40 -4.16 9.02
N GLN A 226 20.94 -4.49 10.20
CA GLN A 226 20.79 -5.83 10.76
C GLN A 226 19.33 -6.14 11.08
N SER A 227 18.59 -5.19 11.68
CA SER A 227 17.16 -5.34 11.94
C SER A 227 16.36 -5.51 10.64
N ALA A 228 16.65 -4.74 9.58
CA ALA A 228 16.00 -4.89 8.28
C ALA A 228 16.17 -6.31 7.73
N ARG A 229 17.40 -6.85 7.73
CA ARG A 229 17.67 -8.23 7.29
C ARG A 229 16.87 -9.27 8.09
N LYS A 230 16.81 -9.11 9.43
CA LYS A 230 16.04 -10.00 10.30
C LYS A 230 14.53 -9.92 10.00
N ILE A 231 13.98 -8.71 9.88
CA ILE A 231 12.57 -8.47 9.56
C ILE A 231 12.20 -9.16 8.24
N LEU A 232 13.00 -8.93 7.20
CA LEU A 232 12.74 -9.51 5.87
C LEU A 232 12.77 -11.04 5.90
N SER A 233 13.77 -11.63 6.55
CA SER A 233 13.90 -13.09 6.63
C SER A 233 12.83 -13.76 7.49
N GLN A 234 12.43 -13.13 8.60
CA GLN A 234 11.49 -13.71 9.55
C GLN A 234 10.02 -13.51 9.16
N LEU A 235 9.69 -12.32 8.66
CA LEU A 235 8.30 -11.93 8.44
C LEU A 235 7.88 -11.92 6.95
N PHE A 236 8.84 -11.74 6.04
CA PHE A 236 8.53 -11.48 4.62
C PHE A 236 9.33 -12.38 3.65
N SER A 237 9.77 -13.56 4.10
CA SER A 237 10.58 -14.50 3.30
C SER A 237 9.92 -14.92 1.99
N GLN A 238 8.59 -15.11 1.98
CA GLN A 238 7.84 -15.46 0.77
C GLN A 238 7.84 -14.30 -0.24
N GLU A 239 7.57 -13.09 0.22
CA GLU A 239 7.60 -11.89 -0.60
C GLU A 239 8.99 -11.62 -1.16
N MET A 240 10.03 -11.84 -0.34
CA MET A 240 11.42 -11.72 -0.79
C MET A 240 11.74 -12.72 -1.91
N THR A 241 11.21 -13.93 -1.85
CA THR A 241 11.34 -14.91 -2.93
C THR A 241 10.67 -14.43 -4.21
N LEU A 242 9.45 -13.86 -4.12
CA LEU A 242 8.73 -13.32 -5.28
C LEU A 242 9.48 -12.14 -5.91
N ILE A 243 10.03 -11.24 -5.09
CA ILE A 243 10.84 -10.10 -5.55
C ILE A 243 12.11 -10.60 -6.27
N ALA A 244 12.79 -11.59 -5.70
CA ALA A 244 13.98 -12.18 -6.32
C ALA A 244 13.66 -12.86 -7.67
N GLN A 245 12.51 -13.52 -7.78
CA GLN A 245 12.04 -14.13 -9.05
C GLN A 245 11.77 -13.08 -10.13
N SER A 246 11.43 -11.84 -9.76
CA SER A 246 11.31 -10.73 -10.72
C SER A 246 12.65 -10.10 -11.12
N GLY A 247 13.78 -10.66 -10.64
CA GLY A 247 15.12 -10.16 -10.96
C GLY A 247 15.59 -9.00 -10.08
N ARG A 248 14.83 -8.66 -9.03
CA ARG A 248 15.16 -7.56 -8.09
C ARG A 248 15.70 -8.10 -6.77
N VAL A 249 16.70 -7.44 -6.22
CA VAL A 249 17.26 -7.77 -4.90
C VAL A 249 17.19 -6.52 -4.01
N LEU A 250 16.55 -6.65 -2.85
CA LEU A 250 16.52 -5.56 -1.86
C LEU A 250 17.82 -5.59 -1.05
N MET A 251 18.64 -4.57 -1.20
CA MET A 251 19.88 -4.35 -0.47
C MET A 251 19.79 -3.08 0.38
N PHE A 252 20.06 -3.20 1.69
CA PHE A 252 20.06 -2.10 2.66
C PHE A 252 21.42 -1.94 3.33
#